data_2766e3805b3884cea7941b9dea9cdaf8
#
_entry.id   2766e3805b3884cea7941b9dea9cdaf8
#
_cell.length_a   1.000
_cell.length_b   1.000
_cell.length_c   1.000
_cell.angle_alpha   90.00
_cell.angle_beta   90.00
_cell.angle_gamma   90.00
#
_symmetry.space_group_name_H-M   'P 1'
#
loop_
_entity.id
_entity.type
_entity.pdbx_description
1 polymer ?
#
loop_
_entity_poly.entity_id
_entity_poly.type
_entity_poly.pdbx_seq_one_letter_code
_entity_poly.pdbx_strand_id
1 'polypeptide(L)'
;SGYFSNSKIKDIDEKYIGSVLDLEALTKISRQLDVSMGNMMGMVNAFAIGIYMVVIYLLSKIIVEKNAQAISMTKILGYTNGEISRLYIWSTTIVVIICLLLSLPIEKAVMNVLFREMMLTSISGWIALWIDPKIYVEMFLIGIGTYAVVAMLEYRRIKHVPMDEALKNVE
;
A
#
# COMPACT_ATOMS: atom_id res chain seq x y z
N SER A 1 1.09 43.93 11.04
CA SER A 1 -0.01 44.35 10.16
C SER A 1 0.39 44.09 8.70
N GLY A 2 -0.48 43.49 7.91
CA GLY A 2 -0.25 43.17 6.51
C GLY A 2 -1.46 43.63 5.68
N TYR A 3 -1.24 43.79 4.38
CA TYR A 3 -2.27 44.17 3.42
C TYR A 3 -2.41 43.09 2.38
N PHE A 4 -3.66 42.78 1.99
CA PHE A 4 -3.98 41.91 0.87
C PHE A 4 -4.38 42.77 -0.33
N SER A 5 -3.82 42.48 -1.50
CA SER A 5 -4.16 43.17 -2.74
C SER A 5 -4.24 42.19 -3.90
N ASN A 6 -5.20 42.40 -4.80
CA ASN A 6 -5.31 41.62 -6.04
C ASN A 6 -4.33 42.07 -7.13
N SER A 7 -3.59 43.16 -6.92
CA SER A 7 -2.58 43.68 -7.83
C SER A 7 -1.31 44.02 -7.08
N LYS A 8 -0.18 44.01 -7.78
CA LYS A 8 1.11 44.34 -7.21
C LYS A 8 1.12 45.80 -6.73
N ILE A 9 1.31 45.98 -5.40
CA ILE A 9 1.35 47.32 -4.78
C ILE A 9 2.69 47.93 -5.15
N LYS A 10 2.68 49.10 -5.82
CA LYS A 10 3.89 49.78 -6.32
C LYS A 10 4.30 51.03 -5.50
N ASP A 11 3.41 51.49 -4.60
CA ASP A 11 3.53 52.77 -3.87
C ASP A 11 4.08 52.65 -2.46
N ILE A 12 4.77 51.56 -2.13
CA ILE A 12 5.36 51.41 -0.80
C ILE A 12 6.87 51.28 -0.94
N ASP A 13 7.61 52.12 -0.23
CA ASP A 13 9.07 52.04 -0.13
C ASP A 13 9.50 50.66 0.36
N GLU A 14 10.47 50.06 -0.35
CA GLU A 14 11.01 48.72 -0.04
C GLU A 14 11.50 48.57 1.42
N LYS A 15 11.86 49.66 2.04
CA LYS A 15 12.32 49.72 3.46
C LYS A 15 11.24 49.28 4.46
N TYR A 16 9.97 49.39 4.08
CA TYR A 16 8.82 49.02 4.92
C TYR A 16 8.19 47.67 4.55
N ILE A 17 8.73 47.00 3.52
CA ILE A 17 8.25 45.69 3.07
C ILE A 17 9.05 44.61 3.78
N GLY A 18 8.45 43.94 4.77
CA GLY A 18 9.06 42.83 5.48
C GLY A 18 9.11 41.55 4.64
N SER A 19 8.01 41.25 3.93
CA SER A 19 7.96 40.12 2.99
C SER A 19 6.77 40.29 2.04
N VAL A 20 6.93 39.90 0.80
CA VAL A 20 5.87 39.81 -0.21
C VAL A 20 5.55 38.34 -0.43
N LEU A 21 4.32 37.95 -0.10
CA LEU A 21 3.79 36.61 -0.37
C LEU A 21 2.92 36.71 -1.60
N ASP A 22 3.46 36.40 -2.77
CA ASP A 22 2.68 36.28 -4.00
C ASP A 22 2.37 34.80 -4.30
N LEU A 23 1.46 34.58 -5.25
CA LEU A 23 1.02 33.24 -5.63
C LEU A 23 2.20 32.39 -6.16
N GLU A 24 3.19 33.06 -6.77
CA GLU A 24 4.39 32.40 -7.32
C GLU A 24 5.31 31.90 -6.20
N ALA A 25 5.51 32.70 -5.15
CA ALA A 25 6.28 32.30 -3.99
C ALA A 25 5.61 31.12 -3.24
N LEU A 26 4.29 31.16 -3.08
CA LEU A 26 3.53 30.07 -2.46
C LEU A 26 3.59 28.78 -3.29
N THR A 27 3.45 28.88 -4.61
CA THR A 27 3.56 27.71 -5.52
C THR A 27 4.98 27.15 -5.55
N LYS A 28 6.00 27.99 -5.42
CA LYS A 28 7.39 27.56 -5.39
C LYS A 28 7.72 26.78 -4.10
N ILE A 29 7.22 27.27 -2.97
CA ILE A 29 7.34 26.56 -1.67
C ILE A 29 6.56 25.25 -1.70
N SER A 30 5.33 25.25 -2.19
CA SER A 30 4.52 24.03 -2.33
C SER A 30 5.20 23.00 -3.23
N ARG A 31 5.71 23.41 -4.37
CA ARG A 31 6.43 22.51 -5.29
C ARG A 31 7.72 21.94 -4.69
N GLN A 32 8.43 22.74 -3.90
CA GLN A 32 9.64 22.28 -3.21
C GLN A 32 9.33 21.29 -2.10
N LEU A 33 8.24 21.51 -1.37
CA LEU A 33 7.71 20.56 -0.39
C LEU A 33 7.25 19.26 -1.06
N ASP A 34 6.52 19.35 -2.18
CA ASP A 34 6.05 18.19 -2.93
C ASP A 34 7.21 17.31 -3.42
N VAL A 35 8.28 17.90 -3.93
CA VAL A 35 9.48 17.15 -4.38
C VAL A 35 10.20 16.51 -3.19
N SER A 36 10.39 17.24 -2.09
CA SER A 36 11.10 16.75 -0.91
C SER A 36 10.31 15.66 -0.18
N MET A 37 9.01 15.89 0.02
CA MET A 37 8.13 14.89 0.65
C MET A 37 7.84 13.72 -0.27
N GLY A 38 7.72 13.93 -1.58
CA GLY A 38 7.48 12.87 -2.55
C GLY A 38 8.58 11.81 -2.55
N ASN A 39 9.85 12.22 -2.49
CA ASN A 39 10.97 11.28 -2.38
C ASN A 39 10.93 10.48 -1.07
N MET A 40 10.63 11.13 0.05
CA MET A 40 10.51 10.46 1.35
C MET A 40 9.33 9.48 1.37
N MET A 41 8.18 9.88 0.82
CA MET A 41 7.00 9.01 0.67
C MET A 41 7.26 7.85 -0.29
N GLY A 42 8.05 8.06 -1.34
CA GLY A 42 8.49 7.00 -2.25
C GLY A 42 9.29 5.91 -1.53
N MET A 43 10.21 6.29 -0.65
CA MET A 43 10.96 5.34 0.19
C MET A 43 10.04 4.58 1.15
N VAL A 44 9.13 5.27 1.83
CA VAL A 44 8.17 4.65 2.76
C VAL A 44 7.27 3.65 2.01
N ASN A 45 6.79 4.01 0.81
CA ASN A 45 6.01 3.12 -0.04
C ASN A 45 6.80 1.87 -0.45
N ALA A 46 8.06 2.03 -0.86
CA ALA A 46 8.91 0.90 -1.23
C ALA A 46 9.11 -0.06 -0.04
N PHE A 47 9.33 0.48 1.15
CA PHE A 47 9.42 -0.32 2.39
C PHE A 47 8.10 -1.04 2.71
N ALA A 48 6.97 -0.35 2.60
CA ALA A 48 5.65 -0.92 2.85
C ALA A 48 5.34 -2.08 1.89
N ILE A 49 5.63 -1.91 0.60
CA ILE A 49 5.50 -2.98 -0.41
C ILE A 49 6.41 -4.16 -0.08
N GLY A 50 7.66 -3.91 0.34
CA GLY A 50 8.59 -4.94 0.75
C GLY A 50 8.07 -5.76 1.94
N ILE A 51 7.60 -5.10 2.99
CA ILE A 51 7.01 -5.76 4.16
C ILE A 51 5.76 -6.56 3.77
N TYR A 52 4.86 -5.97 3.00
CA TYR A 52 3.66 -6.63 2.50
C TYR A 52 3.99 -7.92 1.73
N MET A 53 4.99 -7.85 0.82
CA MET A 53 5.46 -8.98 0.05
C MET A 53 6.01 -10.11 0.94
N VAL A 54 6.82 -9.76 1.94
CA VAL A 54 7.38 -10.73 2.90
C VAL A 54 6.27 -11.40 3.72
N VAL A 55 5.31 -10.63 4.24
CA VAL A 55 4.22 -11.16 5.04
C VAL A 55 3.35 -12.13 4.24
N ILE A 56 2.93 -11.75 3.04
CA ILE A 56 2.13 -12.65 2.18
C ILE A 56 2.93 -13.89 1.79
N TYR A 57 4.22 -13.73 1.46
CA TYR A 57 5.08 -14.86 1.15
C TYR A 57 5.20 -15.85 2.31
N LEU A 58 5.36 -15.36 3.55
CA LEU A 58 5.43 -16.21 4.74
C LEU A 58 4.10 -16.92 5.02
N LEU A 59 2.97 -16.21 4.89
CA LEU A 59 1.64 -16.78 5.02
C LEU A 59 1.41 -17.91 4.00
N SER A 60 1.73 -17.64 2.74
CA SER A 60 1.67 -18.59 1.66
C SER A 60 2.54 -19.83 1.92
N LYS A 61 3.77 -19.59 2.41
CA LYS A 61 4.67 -20.68 2.82
C LYS A 61 4.01 -21.59 3.85
N ILE A 62 3.45 -21.00 4.92
CA ILE A 62 2.80 -21.76 5.99
C ILE A 62 1.59 -22.54 5.47
N ILE A 63 0.77 -21.94 4.59
CA ILE A 63 -0.39 -22.60 4.00
C ILE A 63 0.03 -23.82 3.18
N VAL A 64 1.03 -23.67 2.30
CA VAL A 64 1.54 -24.78 1.47
C VAL A 64 2.17 -25.87 2.32
N GLU A 65 2.98 -25.53 3.32
CA GLU A 65 3.62 -26.50 4.21
C GLU A 65 2.59 -27.28 5.05
N LYS A 66 1.57 -26.58 5.61
CA LYS A 66 0.49 -27.25 6.34
C LYS A 66 -0.36 -28.17 5.48
N ASN A 67 -0.47 -27.88 4.19
CA ASN A 67 -1.26 -28.67 3.26
C ASN A 67 -0.40 -29.59 2.38
N ALA A 68 0.90 -29.71 2.65
CA ALA A 68 1.83 -30.49 1.81
C ALA A 68 1.39 -31.95 1.64
N GLN A 69 0.89 -32.58 2.71
CA GLN A 69 0.37 -33.93 2.67
C GLN A 69 -0.87 -34.04 1.78
N ALA A 70 -1.83 -33.13 1.87
CA ALA A 70 -3.02 -33.10 1.03
C ALA A 70 -2.65 -32.83 -0.44
N ILE A 71 -1.69 -31.94 -0.69
CA ILE A 71 -1.17 -31.64 -2.02
C ILE A 71 -0.48 -32.90 -2.62
N SER A 72 0.34 -33.57 -1.85
CA SER A 72 1.01 -34.82 -2.25
C SER A 72 0.00 -35.93 -2.57
N MET A 73 -0.99 -36.14 -1.70
CA MET A 73 -2.08 -37.10 -1.93
C MET A 73 -2.84 -36.82 -3.21
N THR A 74 -3.16 -35.55 -3.48
CA THR A 74 -3.85 -35.14 -4.72
C THR A 74 -3.00 -35.37 -5.94
N LYS A 75 -1.67 -35.20 -5.85
CA LYS A 75 -0.74 -35.56 -6.94
C LYS A 75 -0.73 -37.08 -7.23
N ILE A 76 -0.76 -37.91 -6.19
CA ILE A 76 -0.82 -39.37 -6.32
C ILE A 76 -2.12 -39.80 -7.01
N LEU A 77 -3.23 -39.10 -6.77
CA LEU A 77 -4.52 -39.31 -7.43
C LEU A 77 -4.53 -38.90 -8.91
N GLY A 78 -3.41 -38.36 -9.44
CA GLY A 78 -3.25 -38.05 -10.86
C GLY A 78 -3.59 -36.61 -11.25
N TYR A 79 -3.89 -35.73 -10.28
CA TYR A 79 -4.09 -34.31 -10.58
C TYR A 79 -2.82 -33.61 -11.00
N THR A 80 -2.91 -32.74 -11.97
CA THR A 80 -1.79 -31.96 -12.47
C THR A 80 -1.39 -30.85 -11.49
N ASN A 81 -0.12 -30.46 -11.50
CA ASN A 81 0.35 -29.34 -10.68
C ASN A 81 -0.41 -28.05 -10.92
N GLY A 82 -0.92 -27.84 -12.16
CA GLY A 82 -1.72 -26.67 -12.52
C GLY A 82 -3.09 -26.66 -11.86
N GLU A 83 -3.77 -27.79 -11.82
CA GLU A 83 -5.09 -27.92 -11.17
C GLU A 83 -5.00 -27.70 -9.67
N ILE A 84 -4.00 -28.32 -9.04
CA ILE A 84 -3.75 -28.17 -7.60
C ILE A 84 -3.42 -26.70 -7.27
N SER A 85 -2.48 -26.10 -8.00
CA SER A 85 -2.10 -24.69 -7.80
C SER A 85 -3.27 -23.75 -8.01
N ARG A 86 -4.09 -24.01 -9.01
CA ARG A 86 -5.28 -23.20 -9.28
C ARG A 86 -6.24 -23.20 -8.08
N LEU A 87 -6.46 -24.32 -7.43
CA LEU A 87 -7.35 -24.44 -6.29
C LEU A 87 -6.83 -23.58 -5.10
N TYR A 88 -5.56 -23.73 -4.76
CA TYR A 88 -4.93 -22.99 -3.64
C TYR A 88 -4.81 -21.50 -3.94
N ILE A 89 -4.31 -21.12 -5.11
CA ILE A 89 -4.13 -19.72 -5.50
C ILE A 89 -5.48 -19.00 -5.60
N TRP A 90 -6.53 -19.64 -6.12
CA TRP A 90 -7.86 -19.02 -6.17
C TRP A 90 -8.42 -18.71 -4.79
N SER A 91 -8.29 -19.66 -3.85
CA SER A 91 -8.72 -19.43 -2.46
C SER A 91 -7.99 -18.26 -1.83
N THR A 92 -6.67 -18.21 -1.97
CA THR A 92 -5.85 -17.11 -1.43
C THR A 92 -6.16 -15.79 -2.13
N THR A 93 -6.37 -15.80 -3.46
CA THR A 93 -6.72 -14.61 -4.24
C THR A 93 -8.02 -13.98 -3.76
N ILE A 94 -9.05 -14.77 -3.55
CA ILE A 94 -10.35 -14.28 -3.07
C ILE A 94 -10.18 -13.59 -1.72
N VAL A 95 -9.48 -14.23 -0.78
CA VAL A 95 -9.21 -13.65 0.54
C VAL A 95 -8.43 -12.34 0.44
N VAL A 96 -7.38 -12.31 -0.38
CA VAL A 96 -6.57 -11.09 -0.57
C VAL A 96 -7.39 -9.94 -1.15
N ILE A 97 -8.23 -10.21 -2.16
CA ILE A 97 -9.11 -9.19 -2.76
C ILE A 97 -10.09 -8.64 -1.72
N ILE A 98 -10.73 -9.52 -0.95
CA ILE A 98 -11.66 -9.11 0.11
C ILE A 98 -10.93 -8.26 1.16
N CYS A 99 -9.76 -8.69 1.61
CA CYS A 99 -8.95 -7.96 2.59
C CYS A 99 -8.51 -6.59 2.04
N LEU A 100 -8.10 -6.51 0.78
CA LEU A 100 -7.74 -5.24 0.14
C LEU A 100 -8.93 -4.28 0.07
N LEU A 101 -10.11 -4.78 -0.31
CA LEU A 101 -11.32 -3.95 -0.36
C LEU A 101 -11.75 -3.46 1.02
N LEU A 102 -11.60 -4.29 2.06
CA LEU A 102 -11.92 -3.90 3.43
C LEU A 102 -10.87 -2.96 4.03
N SER A 103 -9.61 -3.07 3.64
CA SER A 103 -8.54 -2.21 4.16
C SER A 103 -8.72 -0.75 3.77
N LEU A 104 -9.22 -0.44 2.57
CA LEU A 104 -9.38 0.93 2.09
C LEU A 104 -10.29 1.81 2.97
N PRO A 105 -11.51 1.38 3.34
CA PRO A 105 -12.34 2.18 4.24
C PRO A 105 -11.78 2.27 5.68
N ILE A 106 -11.12 1.20 6.15
CA ILE A 106 -10.46 1.19 7.46
C ILE A 106 -9.32 2.20 7.47
N GLU A 107 -8.49 2.22 6.45
CA GLU A 107 -7.38 3.16 6.31
C GLU A 107 -7.87 4.60 6.28
N LYS A 108 -8.94 4.90 5.52
CA LYS A 108 -9.57 6.20 5.51
C LYS A 108 -10.04 6.63 6.91
N ALA A 109 -10.65 5.72 7.66
CA ALA A 109 -11.10 5.98 9.03
C ALA A 109 -9.92 6.28 9.95
N VAL A 110 -8.86 5.47 9.89
CA VAL A 110 -7.64 5.65 10.69
C VAL A 110 -6.95 6.98 10.35
N MET A 111 -6.80 7.29 9.06
CA MET A 111 -6.19 8.57 8.62
C MET A 111 -6.99 9.77 9.09
N ASN A 112 -8.32 9.72 9.05
CA ASN A 112 -9.16 10.81 9.57
C ASN A 112 -8.97 11.03 11.07
N VAL A 113 -8.87 9.95 11.86
CA VAL A 113 -8.63 10.04 13.31
C VAL A 113 -7.24 10.60 13.58
N LEU A 114 -6.19 10.06 12.96
CA LEU A 114 -4.81 10.51 13.14
C LEU A 114 -4.63 11.98 12.74
N PHE A 115 -5.18 12.36 11.60
CA PHE A 115 -5.10 13.73 11.11
C PHE A 115 -5.82 14.70 12.04
N ARG A 116 -6.99 14.31 12.54
CA ARG A 116 -7.75 15.11 13.52
C ARG A 116 -6.95 15.35 14.80
N GLU A 117 -6.39 14.29 15.39
CA GLU A 117 -5.60 14.40 16.62
C GLU A 117 -4.34 15.25 16.40
N MET A 118 -3.66 15.07 15.27
CA MET A 118 -2.48 15.85 14.93
C MET A 118 -2.81 17.33 14.73
N MET A 119 -3.94 17.65 14.10
CA MET A 119 -4.38 19.04 13.92
C MET A 119 -4.75 19.70 15.23
N LEU A 120 -5.49 19.02 16.11
CA LEU A 120 -5.89 19.55 17.41
C LEU A 120 -4.69 19.87 18.32
N THR A 121 -3.58 19.15 18.16
CA THR A 121 -2.38 19.38 18.98
C THR A 121 -1.41 20.39 18.38
N SER A 122 -1.41 20.57 17.06
CA SER A 122 -0.35 21.33 16.38
C SER A 122 -0.81 22.66 15.77
N ILE A 123 -2.10 22.84 15.50
CA ILE A 123 -2.62 24.01 14.78
C ILE A 123 -3.90 24.50 15.42
N SER A 124 -4.01 25.83 15.64
CA SER A 124 -5.23 26.50 16.11
C SER A 124 -6.22 26.71 14.96
N GLY A 125 -6.70 25.63 14.33
CA GLY A 125 -7.65 25.68 13.23
C GLY A 125 -8.08 24.31 12.74
N TRP A 126 -9.21 24.24 12.03
CA TRP A 126 -9.71 23.02 11.42
C TRP A 126 -9.44 23.02 9.91
N ILE A 127 -8.66 22.05 9.45
CA ILE A 127 -8.48 21.76 8.03
C ILE A 127 -9.03 20.37 7.76
N ALA A 128 -9.97 20.25 6.82
CA ALA A 128 -10.53 18.96 6.45
C ALA A 128 -9.51 18.16 5.63
N LEU A 129 -9.29 16.90 6.01
CA LEU A 129 -8.49 15.98 5.21
C LEU A 129 -9.29 15.58 3.96
N TRP A 130 -8.77 15.91 2.79
CA TRP A 130 -9.31 15.46 1.51
C TRP A 130 -8.29 14.58 0.81
N ILE A 131 -8.68 13.34 0.51
CA ILE A 131 -7.83 12.36 -0.20
C ILE A 131 -8.46 12.13 -1.58
N ASP A 132 -7.67 12.33 -2.63
CA ASP A 132 -8.13 12.09 -4.00
C ASP A 132 -8.54 10.61 -4.16
N PRO A 133 -9.75 10.32 -4.68
CA PRO A 133 -10.20 8.96 -4.96
C PRO A 133 -9.24 8.13 -5.83
N LYS A 134 -8.42 8.78 -6.66
CA LYS A 134 -7.41 8.12 -7.48
C LYS A 134 -6.37 7.37 -6.64
N ILE A 135 -6.02 7.91 -5.47
CA ILE A 135 -5.05 7.29 -4.57
C ILE A 135 -5.52 5.90 -4.13
N TYR A 136 -6.81 5.74 -3.83
CA TYR A 136 -7.37 4.43 -3.46
C TYR A 136 -7.27 3.40 -4.59
N VAL A 137 -7.46 3.85 -5.84
CA VAL A 137 -7.28 2.99 -7.02
C VAL A 137 -5.83 2.59 -7.19
N GLU A 138 -4.90 3.53 -7.04
CA GLU A 138 -3.45 3.26 -7.11
C GLU A 138 -3.02 2.27 -6.01
N MET A 139 -3.47 2.46 -4.78
CA MET A 139 -3.18 1.55 -3.67
C MET A 139 -3.71 0.14 -3.94
N PHE A 140 -4.92 0.03 -4.45
CA PHE A 140 -5.52 -1.25 -4.82
C PHE A 140 -4.72 -1.94 -5.94
N LEU A 141 -4.31 -1.21 -6.97
CA LEU A 141 -3.51 -1.74 -8.07
C LEU A 141 -2.12 -2.18 -7.61
N ILE A 142 -1.46 -1.41 -6.75
CA ILE A 142 -0.18 -1.78 -6.15
C ILE A 142 -0.34 -3.05 -5.29
N GLY A 143 -1.41 -3.14 -4.50
CA GLY A 143 -1.70 -4.30 -3.67
C GLY A 143 -1.89 -5.58 -4.50
N ILE A 144 -2.71 -5.51 -5.56
CA ILE A 144 -2.92 -6.63 -6.48
C ILE A 144 -1.63 -6.98 -7.24
N GLY A 145 -0.90 -5.98 -7.74
CA GLY A 145 0.36 -6.21 -8.46
C GLY A 145 1.40 -6.91 -7.59
N THR A 146 1.54 -6.49 -6.34
CA THR A 146 2.43 -7.13 -5.38
C THR A 146 1.99 -8.56 -5.07
N TYR A 147 0.68 -8.79 -4.89
CA TYR A 147 0.14 -10.14 -4.70
C TYR A 147 0.39 -11.04 -5.92
N ALA A 148 0.27 -10.53 -7.14
CA ALA A 148 0.54 -11.31 -8.35
C ALA A 148 1.96 -11.87 -8.38
N VAL A 149 2.95 -11.10 -7.92
CA VAL A 149 4.34 -11.57 -7.77
C VAL A 149 4.43 -12.72 -6.76
N VAL A 150 3.75 -12.60 -5.63
CA VAL A 150 3.71 -13.65 -4.60
C VAL A 150 3.00 -14.90 -5.12
N ALA A 151 1.87 -14.74 -5.83
CA ALA A 151 1.15 -15.87 -6.43
C ALA A 151 2.01 -16.67 -7.43
N MET A 152 2.91 -15.99 -8.16
CA MET A 152 3.90 -16.68 -8.99
C MET A 152 4.88 -17.53 -8.16
N LEU A 153 5.29 -17.03 -7.01
CA LEU A 153 6.16 -17.77 -6.09
C LEU A 153 5.42 -18.97 -5.45
N GLU A 154 4.14 -18.78 -5.09
CA GLU A 154 3.27 -19.86 -4.62
C GLU A 154 3.16 -20.98 -5.64
N TYR A 155 2.88 -20.64 -6.90
CA TYR A 155 2.80 -21.61 -7.98
C TYR A 155 4.08 -22.46 -8.09
N ARG A 156 5.23 -21.81 -8.06
CA ARG A 156 6.53 -22.50 -8.09
C ARG A 156 6.70 -23.44 -6.89
N ARG A 157 6.28 -23.02 -5.71
CA ARG A 157 6.40 -23.80 -4.48
C ARG A 157 5.51 -25.04 -4.49
N ILE A 158 4.23 -24.92 -4.89
CA ILE A 158 3.30 -26.05 -5.01
C ILE A 158 3.85 -27.09 -6.00
N LYS A 159 4.46 -26.64 -7.10
CA LYS A 159 5.10 -27.52 -8.07
C LYS A 159 6.22 -28.36 -7.44
N HIS A 160 6.97 -27.81 -6.50
CA HIS A 160 8.12 -28.47 -5.86
C HIS A 160 7.76 -29.35 -4.66
N VAL A 161 6.49 -29.41 -4.25
CA VAL A 161 6.05 -30.35 -3.19
C VAL A 161 6.23 -31.79 -3.72
N PRO A 162 7.05 -32.64 -3.06
CA PRO A 162 7.30 -34.00 -3.53
C PRO A 162 6.08 -34.89 -3.31
N MET A 163 5.96 -35.97 -4.10
CA MET A 163 4.86 -36.91 -4.01
C MET A 163 4.99 -37.88 -2.80
N ASP A 164 6.20 -38.02 -2.28
CA ASP A 164 6.51 -38.92 -1.14
C ASP A 164 6.20 -38.30 0.23
N GLU A 165 5.86 -37.01 0.30
CA GLU A 165 5.50 -36.35 1.53
C GLU A 165 4.22 -36.94 2.17
N ALA A 166 3.30 -37.49 1.37
CA ALA A 166 2.12 -38.19 1.85
C ALA A 166 2.45 -39.52 2.53
N LEU A 167 3.59 -40.12 2.23
CA LEU A 167 4.02 -41.41 2.76
C LEU A 167 4.88 -41.30 4.01
N LYS A 168 5.52 -40.15 4.25
CA LYS A 168 6.42 -39.93 5.39
C LYS A 168 5.73 -39.91 6.77
N ASN A 169 4.43 -39.67 6.82
CA ASN A 169 3.66 -39.56 8.07
C ASN A 169 2.79 -40.78 8.35
N VAL A 170 3.08 -41.95 7.74
CA VAL A 170 2.35 -43.20 7.96
C VAL A 170 3.12 -44.13 8.92
N GLU A 171 4.31 -43.72 9.35
CA GLU A 171 5.04 -44.30 10.48
C GLU A 171 4.84 -43.38 11.71
#